data_7760bcaad93d872165febd6ddc6fab59
#
_entry.id   7760bcaad93d872165febd6ddc6fab59
#
_cell.length_a   1.000
_cell.length_b   1.000
_cell.length_c   1.000
_cell.angle_alpha   90.00
_cell.angle_beta   90.00
_cell.angle_gamma   90.00
#
_symmetry.space_group_name_H-M   'P 1'
#
loop_
_entity.id
_entity.type
_entity.pdbx_description
1 polymer ?
#
loop_
_entity_poly.entity_id
_entity_poly.type
_entity_poly.pdbx_seq_one_letter_code
_entity_poly.pdbx_strand_id
1 'polypeptide(L)'
;MNEIDKKYTLELTEHFFRNEYGKIVSVVTRYIGTNNVETAEDIVQETLLKAVDHWQQHGIPENPQAWLYTTAKNHTLNILKRKKYKVQYESLLQQEGNHIALEKLEISEDLIKDEQLKMMFVCCHPDISENSQIAFILKILCGFSIQEIANAFFTTTETINKRLVRG
;
A
#
# COMPACT_ATOMS: atom_id res chain seq x y z
N MET A 1 -18.10 -24.77 -10.71
CA MET A 1 -17.00 -23.91 -11.19
C MET A 1 -15.82 -24.80 -11.49
N ASN A 2 -15.42 -24.90 -12.76
CA ASN A 2 -14.36 -25.81 -13.26
C ASN A 2 -12.98 -25.35 -12.76
N GLU A 3 -11.98 -26.26 -12.67
CA GLU A 3 -10.60 -25.89 -12.30
C GLU A 3 -9.98 -24.80 -13.20
N ILE A 4 -10.37 -24.79 -14.48
CA ILE A 4 -9.96 -23.79 -15.47
C ILE A 4 -10.54 -22.41 -15.11
N ASP A 5 -11.81 -22.33 -14.69
CA ASP A 5 -12.47 -21.09 -14.28
C ASP A 5 -11.84 -20.53 -13.00
N LYS A 6 -11.46 -21.41 -12.06
CA LYS A 6 -10.75 -21.00 -10.83
C LYS A 6 -9.38 -20.41 -11.13
N LYS A 7 -8.61 -21.04 -12.00
CA LYS A 7 -7.27 -20.58 -12.38
C LYS A 7 -7.34 -19.22 -13.09
N TYR A 8 -8.27 -19.07 -14.03
CA TYR A 8 -8.46 -17.84 -14.76
C TYR A 8 -8.93 -16.68 -13.85
N THR A 9 -9.82 -16.97 -12.92
CA THR A 9 -10.28 -15.99 -11.91
C THR A 9 -9.12 -15.58 -10.99
N LEU A 10 -8.25 -16.51 -10.60
CA LEU A 10 -7.10 -16.22 -9.75
C LEU A 10 -6.08 -15.32 -10.46
N GLU A 11 -5.75 -15.61 -11.71
CA GLU A 11 -4.83 -14.79 -12.52
C GLU A 11 -5.37 -13.37 -12.76
N LEU A 12 -6.66 -13.23 -13.03
CA LEU A 12 -7.31 -11.91 -13.16
C LEU A 12 -7.28 -11.14 -11.84
N THR A 13 -7.51 -11.81 -10.72
CA THR A 13 -7.49 -11.21 -9.40
C THR A 13 -6.08 -10.76 -9.03
N GLU A 14 -5.06 -11.56 -9.32
CA GLU A 14 -3.67 -11.20 -9.09
C GLU A 14 -3.25 -9.98 -9.89
N HIS A 15 -3.58 -9.93 -11.18
CA HIS A 15 -3.31 -8.79 -12.03
C HIS A 15 -4.03 -7.52 -11.53
N PHE A 16 -5.28 -7.65 -11.12
CA PHE A 16 -6.06 -6.55 -10.56
C PHE A 16 -5.42 -6.05 -9.25
N PHE A 17 -5.06 -6.94 -8.33
CA PHE A 17 -4.41 -6.56 -7.09
C PHE A 17 -3.09 -5.86 -7.31
N ARG A 18 -2.28 -6.33 -8.25
CA ARG A 18 -1.01 -5.69 -8.62
C ARG A 18 -1.22 -4.26 -9.12
N ASN A 19 -2.24 -4.03 -9.97
CA ASN A 19 -2.57 -2.70 -10.47
C ASN A 19 -3.08 -1.74 -9.38
N GLU A 20 -3.78 -2.25 -8.38
CA GLU A 20 -4.33 -1.44 -7.29
C GLU A 20 -3.34 -1.24 -6.12
N TYR A 21 -2.34 -2.12 -5.99
CA TYR A 21 -1.38 -2.10 -4.88
C TYR A 21 -0.72 -0.74 -4.68
N GLY A 22 0.01 -0.26 -5.68
CA GLY A 22 0.75 1.01 -5.60
C GLY A 22 -0.15 2.23 -5.40
N LYS A 23 -1.35 2.21 -5.95
CA LYS A 23 -2.36 3.26 -5.75
C LYS A 23 -2.78 3.33 -4.29
N ILE A 24 -3.13 2.19 -3.69
CA ILE A 24 -3.57 2.12 -2.30
C ILE A 24 -2.41 2.46 -1.37
N VAL A 25 -1.19 1.96 -1.62
CA VAL A 25 0.01 2.31 -0.83
C VAL A 25 0.22 3.82 -0.82
N SER A 26 0.15 4.48 -1.99
CA SER A 26 0.36 5.93 -2.10
C SER A 26 -0.67 6.71 -1.28
N VAL A 27 -1.95 6.34 -1.38
CA VAL A 27 -3.03 6.98 -0.61
C VAL A 27 -2.89 6.72 0.89
N VAL A 28 -2.60 5.49 1.30
CA VAL A 28 -2.40 5.13 2.72
C VAL A 28 -1.21 5.90 3.30
N THR A 29 -0.08 5.96 2.57
CA THR A 29 1.12 6.69 2.99
C THR A 29 0.85 8.17 3.24
N ARG A 30 0.00 8.81 2.45
CA ARG A 30 -0.44 10.20 2.69
C ARG A 30 -0.98 10.39 4.12
N TYR A 31 -1.76 9.42 4.61
CA TYR A 31 -2.44 9.53 5.90
C TYR A 31 -1.60 9.13 7.09
N ILE A 32 -0.67 8.19 6.91
CA ILE A 32 0.20 7.71 8.00
C ILE A 32 1.58 8.35 8.01
N GLY A 33 1.92 9.11 6.94
CA GLY A 33 3.21 9.79 6.74
C GLY A 33 4.22 8.95 5.97
N THR A 34 5.06 9.62 5.18
CA THR A 34 6.07 9.00 4.30
C THR A 34 7.12 8.17 5.05
N ASN A 35 7.38 8.49 6.32
CA ASN A 35 8.28 7.70 7.17
C ASN A 35 7.69 6.34 7.60
N ASN A 36 6.46 6.02 7.19
CA ASN A 36 5.76 4.79 7.56
C ASN A 36 5.35 3.97 6.33
N VAL A 37 6.12 4.00 5.25
CA VAL A 37 5.80 3.27 4.00
C VAL A 37 5.64 1.78 4.25
N GLU A 38 6.49 1.16 5.07
CA GLU A 38 6.36 -0.26 5.46
C GLU A 38 4.99 -0.54 6.11
N THR A 39 4.55 0.34 7.02
CA THR A 39 3.20 0.21 7.62
C THR A 39 2.09 0.38 6.57
N ALA A 40 2.29 1.22 5.56
CA ALA A 40 1.34 1.34 4.45
C ALA A 40 1.28 0.06 3.62
N GLU A 41 2.43 -0.53 3.32
CA GLU A 41 2.51 -1.82 2.62
C GLU A 41 1.81 -2.93 3.41
N ASP A 42 2.01 -3.01 4.73
CA ASP A 42 1.34 -3.98 5.61
C ASP A 42 -0.19 -3.82 5.57
N ILE A 43 -0.69 -2.58 5.67
CA ILE A 43 -2.12 -2.28 5.56
C ILE A 43 -2.69 -2.77 4.23
N VAL A 44 -1.96 -2.54 3.14
CA VAL A 44 -2.40 -2.95 1.80
C VAL A 44 -2.37 -4.47 1.67
N GLN A 45 -1.32 -5.14 2.12
CA GLN A 45 -1.23 -6.60 2.11
C GLN A 45 -2.37 -7.24 2.90
N GLU A 46 -2.66 -6.77 4.12
CA GLU A 46 -3.80 -7.26 4.90
C GLU A 46 -5.15 -6.96 4.21
N THR A 47 -5.27 -5.84 3.52
CA THR A 47 -6.47 -5.51 2.74
C THR A 47 -6.67 -6.49 1.60
N LEU A 48 -5.61 -6.83 0.87
CA LEU A 48 -5.66 -7.80 -0.23
C LEU A 48 -5.96 -9.22 0.27
N LEU A 49 -5.35 -9.62 1.39
CA LEU A 49 -5.66 -10.92 2.02
C LEU A 49 -7.13 -11.01 2.43
N LYS A 50 -7.69 -9.95 3.05
CA LYS A 50 -9.11 -9.89 3.37
C LYS A 50 -10.00 -9.94 2.12
N ALA A 51 -9.54 -9.35 1.01
CA ALA A 51 -10.26 -9.43 -0.26
C ALA A 51 -10.32 -10.86 -0.78
N VAL A 52 -9.18 -11.57 -0.76
CA VAL A 52 -9.12 -12.99 -1.17
C VAL A 52 -10.10 -13.82 -0.36
N ASP A 53 -10.04 -13.74 0.97
CA ASP A 53 -10.89 -14.51 1.86
C ASP A 53 -12.38 -14.19 1.66
N HIS A 54 -12.71 -12.90 1.62
CA HIS A 54 -14.11 -12.45 1.49
C HIS A 54 -14.68 -12.80 0.12
N TRP A 55 -13.94 -12.58 -0.95
CA TRP A 55 -14.42 -12.83 -2.31
C TRP A 55 -14.52 -14.32 -2.64
N GLN A 56 -13.69 -15.17 -2.02
CA GLN A 56 -13.85 -16.63 -2.13
C GLN A 56 -15.17 -17.11 -1.52
N GLN A 57 -15.64 -16.48 -0.44
CA GLN A 57 -16.85 -16.89 0.28
C GLN A 57 -18.12 -16.26 -0.28
N HIS A 58 -18.06 -15.00 -0.71
CA HIS A 58 -19.23 -14.19 -1.05
C HIS A 58 -19.27 -13.78 -2.54
N GLY A 59 -18.25 -14.14 -3.32
CA GLY A 59 -18.08 -13.65 -4.69
C GLY A 59 -17.43 -12.28 -4.77
N ILE A 60 -16.96 -11.94 -5.97
CA ILE A 60 -16.36 -10.64 -6.26
C ILE A 60 -17.46 -9.57 -6.25
N PRO A 61 -17.32 -8.45 -5.50
CA PRO A 61 -18.33 -7.41 -5.45
C PRO A 61 -18.47 -6.70 -6.81
N GLU A 62 -19.60 -6.03 -7.04
CA GLU A 62 -19.85 -5.25 -8.27
C GLU A 62 -18.77 -4.20 -8.51
N ASN A 63 -18.25 -3.56 -7.46
CA ASN A 63 -17.13 -2.62 -7.54
C ASN A 63 -15.98 -3.08 -6.63
N PRO A 64 -15.09 -3.96 -7.14
CA PRO A 64 -13.97 -4.50 -6.36
C PRO A 64 -12.99 -3.40 -5.91
N GLN A 65 -12.78 -2.39 -6.74
CA GLN A 65 -11.91 -1.26 -6.44
C GLN A 65 -12.43 -0.47 -5.23
N ALA A 66 -13.68 -0.04 -5.26
CA ALA A 66 -14.30 0.68 -4.14
C ALA A 66 -14.26 -0.12 -2.84
N TRP A 67 -14.44 -1.44 -2.92
CA TRP A 67 -14.34 -2.34 -1.78
C TRP A 67 -12.93 -2.33 -1.17
N LEU A 68 -11.89 -2.43 -2.01
CA LEU A 68 -10.49 -2.39 -1.56
C LEU A 68 -10.17 -1.04 -0.89
N TYR A 69 -10.54 0.07 -1.52
CA TYR A 69 -10.27 1.41 -0.96
C TYR A 69 -11.00 1.62 0.36
N THR A 70 -12.25 1.17 0.47
CA THR A 70 -13.02 1.27 1.72
C THR A 70 -12.39 0.43 2.82
N THR A 71 -11.94 -0.77 2.51
CA THR A 71 -11.29 -1.68 3.47
C THR A 71 -9.94 -1.13 3.93
N ALA A 72 -9.10 -0.65 3.01
CA ALA A 72 -7.82 -0.02 3.32
C ALA A 72 -8.01 1.25 4.17
N LYS A 73 -8.98 2.09 3.80
CA LYS A 73 -9.37 3.29 4.58
C LYS A 73 -9.73 2.93 6.01
N ASN A 74 -10.62 1.97 6.20
CA ASN A 74 -11.06 1.56 7.54
C ASN A 74 -9.90 1.00 8.36
N HIS A 75 -9.00 0.23 7.75
CA HIS A 75 -7.81 -0.28 8.41
C HIS A 75 -6.87 0.86 8.83
N THR A 76 -6.60 1.80 7.92
CA THR A 76 -5.79 3.00 8.19
C THR A 76 -6.36 3.80 9.37
N LEU A 77 -7.67 4.07 9.35
CA LEU A 77 -8.36 4.76 10.43
C LEU A 77 -8.20 4.06 11.79
N ASN A 78 -8.29 2.75 11.81
CA ASN A 78 -8.13 1.96 13.04
C ASN A 78 -6.71 2.07 13.60
N ILE A 79 -5.69 2.05 12.74
CA ILE A 79 -4.29 2.23 13.16
C ILE A 79 -4.07 3.65 13.70
N LEU A 80 -4.57 4.67 13.00
CA LEU A 80 -4.46 6.07 13.43
C LEU A 80 -5.16 6.30 14.77
N LYS A 81 -6.36 5.74 14.98
CA LYS A 81 -7.07 5.79 16.26
C LYS A 81 -6.24 5.14 17.38
N ARG A 82 -5.68 3.95 17.15
CA ARG A 82 -4.83 3.26 18.15
C ARG A 82 -3.58 4.09 18.49
N LYS A 83 -2.90 4.66 17.48
CA LYS A 83 -1.76 5.57 17.73
C LYS A 83 -2.17 6.79 18.56
N LYS A 84 -3.33 7.40 18.26
CA LYS A 84 -3.87 8.54 19.02
C LYS A 84 -4.14 8.17 20.48
N TYR A 85 -4.79 7.04 20.74
CA TYR A 85 -5.04 6.57 22.11
C TYR A 85 -3.75 6.30 22.87
N LYS A 86 -2.72 5.73 22.23
CA LYS A 86 -1.42 5.49 22.85
C LYS A 86 -0.72 6.81 23.21
N VAL A 87 -0.68 7.76 22.30
CA VAL A 87 -0.11 9.10 22.53
C VAL A 87 -0.92 9.87 23.59
N GLN A 88 -2.24 9.75 23.60
CA GLN A 88 -3.10 10.40 24.58
C GLN A 88 -2.93 9.79 25.99
N TYR A 89 -2.66 8.51 26.10
CA TYR A 89 -2.32 7.84 27.35
C TYR A 89 -0.93 8.24 27.85
N GLU A 90 0.03 8.45 26.94
CA GLU A 90 1.36 8.98 27.24
C GLU A 90 1.34 10.51 27.46
N SER A 91 0.39 11.25 26.86
CA SER A 91 0.26 12.71 26.90
C SER A 91 -0.78 13.22 27.90
N LEU A 92 -1.31 12.38 28.79
CA LEU A 92 -1.98 12.86 30.02
C LEU A 92 -1.03 13.72 30.89
N LEU A 93 0.21 13.90 30.42
CA LEU A 93 1.22 14.77 30.98
C LEU A 93 1.55 16.03 30.18
N GLN A 94 1.06 16.22 28.93
CA GLN A 94 1.27 17.48 28.17
C GLN A 94 0.26 17.68 27.03
N GLN A 95 -0.20 18.92 26.95
CA GLN A 95 -1.25 19.54 26.16
C GLN A 95 -1.21 19.36 24.64
N GLU A 96 -2.42 19.37 24.07
CA GLU A 96 -2.91 19.93 22.81
C GLU A 96 -2.04 19.85 21.54
N GLY A 97 -2.61 19.29 20.50
CA GLY A 97 -2.24 19.66 19.16
C GLY A 97 -2.37 18.57 18.10
N ASN A 98 -3.26 18.78 17.22
CA ASN A 98 -3.59 18.15 15.94
C ASN A 98 -4.70 17.11 15.97
N HIS A 99 -5.92 17.63 16.04
CA HIS A 99 -7.09 16.96 15.47
C HIS A 99 -6.97 16.95 13.94
N ILE A 100 -6.24 15.97 13.39
CA ILE A 100 -6.48 15.60 12.01
C ILE A 100 -7.91 15.07 12.00
N ALA A 101 -8.79 15.73 11.25
CA ALA A 101 -10.17 15.32 11.05
C ALA A 101 -10.19 13.95 10.37
N LEU A 102 -10.10 12.89 11.17
CA LEU A 102 -10.11 11.50 10.74
C LEU A 102 -11.41 11.09 10.02
N GLU A 103 -12.43 11.97 10.07
CA GLU A 103 -13.77 11.69 9.53
C GLU A 103 -13.90 11.90 8.02
N LYS A 104 -12.99 12.66 7.38
CA LYS A 104 -13.07 12.98 5.94
C LYS A 104 -11.92 12.37 5.13
N LEU A 105 -11.75 11.06 5.22
CA LEU A 105 -10.95 10.32 4.25
C LEU A 105 -11.80 10.11 2.98
N GLU A 106 -11.81 11.09 2.08
CA GLU A 106 -12.38 10.93 0.74
C GLU A 106 -11.27 10.44 -0.20
N ILE A 107 -11.51 9.30 -0.84
CA ILE A 107 -10.61 8.74 -1.84
C ILE A 107 -11.27 8.94 -3.20
N SER A 108 -10.82 9.95 -3.93
CA SER A 108 -11.21 10.22 -5.31
C SER A 108 -10.15 9.74 -6.29
N GLU A 109 -10.51 9.56 -7.56
CA GLU A 109 -9.54 9.19 -8.62
C GLU A 109 -8.43 10.24 -8.77
N ASP A 110 -8.76 11.52 -8.67
CA ASP A 110 -7.79 12.60 -8.77
C ASP A 110 -6.82 12.56 -7.59
N LEU A 111 -7.32 12.32 -6.37
CA LEU A 111 -6.48 12.12 -5.20
C LEU A 111 -5.51 10.95 -5.39
N ILE A 112 -5.98 9.83 -5.94
CA ILE A 112 -5.14 8.64 -6.19
C ILE A 112 -3.99 9.00 -7.13
N LYS A 113 -4.29 9.67 -8.25
CA LYS A 113 -3.28 10.09 -9.24
C LYS A 113 -2.26 11.04 -8.65
N ASP A 114 -2.71 12.03 -7.89
CA ASP A 114 -1.84 12.99 -7.22
C ASP A 114 -0.91 12.32 -6.22
N GLU A 115 -1.42 11.40 -5.41
CA GLU A 115 -0.61 10.71 -4.41
C GLU A 115 0.36 9.70 -5.05
N GLN A 116 -0.02 9.04 -6.14
CA GLN A 116 0.91 8.23 -6.92
C GLN A 116 2.05 9.07 -7.51
N LEU A 117 1.73 10.25 -8.06
CA LEU A 117 2.73 11.17 -8.59
C LEU A 117 3.69 11.64 -7.50
N LYS A 118 3.16 12.05 -6.34
CA LYS A 118 3.99 12.43 -5.18
C LYS A 118 4.89 11.29 -4.73
N MET A 119 4.36 10.07 -4.62
CA MET A 119 5.15 8.90 -4.24
C MET A 119 6.26 8.62 -5.27
N MET A 120 5.99 8.80 -6.56
CA MET A 120 7.02 8.67 -7.60
C MET A 120 8.14 9.69 -7.41
N PHE A 121 7.82 10.94 -7.09
CA PHE A 121 8.85 11.96 -6.78
C PHE A 121 9.67 11.59 -5.54
N VAL A 122 9.05 11.02 -4.51
CA VAL A 122 9.77 10.53 -3.32
C VAL A 122 10.74 9.41 -3.71
N CYS A 123 10.29 8.44 -4.51
CA CYS A 123 11.13 7.34 -4.98
C CYS A 123 12.29 7.81 -5.88
N CYS A 124 12.12 8.94 -6.59
CA CYS A 124 13.11 9.54 -7.49
C CYS A 124 13.95 10.65 -6.82
N HIS A 125 13.99 10.71 -5.48
CA HIS A 125 14.77 11.74 -4.79
C HIS A 125 16.26 11.67 -5.20
N PRO A 126 16.92 12.81 -5.50
CA PRO A 126 18.29 12.81 -6.00
C PRO A 126 19.33 12.22 -5.04
N ASP A 127 19.06 12.17 -3.74
CA ASP A 127 19.94 11.53 -2.75
C ASP A 127 19.87 9.99 -2.81
N ILE A 128 18.90 9.43 -3.52
CA ILE A 128 18.75 7.99 -3.72
C ILE A 128 19.49 7.59 -5.00
N SER A 129 20.31 6.54 -4.94
CA SER A 129 21.00 6.04 -6.16
C SER A 129 19.97 5.55 -7.20
N GLU A 130 20.26 5.73 -8.50
CA GLU A 130 19.38 5.31 -9.61
C GLU A 130 18.91 3.86 -9.49
N ASN A 131 19.82 2.95 -9.13
CA ASN A 131 19.49 1.54 -8.93
C ASN A 131 18.50 1.32 -7.77
N SER A 132 18.57 2.15 -6.73
CA SER A 132 17.63 2.11 -5.61
C SER A 132 16.30 2.75 -6.00
N GLN A 133 16.32 3.88 -6.73
CA GLN A 133 15.09 4.54 -7.24
C GLN A 133 14.25 3.55 -8.06
N ILE A 134 14.87 2.83 -9.00
CA ILE A 134 14.19 1.85 -9.82
C ILE A 134 13.62 0.70 -8.95
N ALA A 135 14.41 0.20 -7.99
CA ALA A 135 13.94 -0.84 -7.09
C ALA A 135 12.73 -0.38 -6.25
N PHE A 136 12.73 0.86 -5.74
CA PHE A 136 11.59 1.45 -5.02
C PHE A 136 10.35 1.58 -5.89
N ILE A 137 10.49 2.12 -7.10
CA ILE A 137 9.36 2.27 -8.04
C ILE A 137 8.73 0.91 -8.33
N LEU A 138 9.54 -0.09 -8.66
CA LEU A 138 9.04 -1.41 -8.97
C LEU A 138 8.37 -2.07 -7.78
N LYS A 139 8.94 -1.93 -6.58
CA LYS A 139 8.35 -2.53 -5.36
C LYS A 139 7.10 -1.79 -4.91
N ILE A 140 7.17 -0.48 -4.72
CA ILE A 140 6.14 0.31 -4.04
C ILE A 140 5.01 0.71 -5.01
N LEU A 141 5.34 1.17 -6.23
CA LEU A 141 4.33 1.64 -7.17
C LEU A 141 3.80 0.55 -8.10
N CYS A 142 4.64 -0.41 -8.46
CA CYS A 142 4.27 -1.48 -9.39
C CYS A 142 3.90 -2.80 -8.70
N GLY A 143 4.12 -2.93 -7.39
CA GLY A 143 3.75 -4.11 -6.60
C GLY A 143 4.55 -5.37 -6.93
N PHE A 144 5.77 -5.24 -7.49
CA PHE A 144 6.63 -6.39 -7.75
C PHE A 144 7.26 -6.92 -6.47
N SER A 145 7.35 -8.24 -6.36
CA SER A 145 8.08 -8.90 -5.29
C SER A 145 9.59 -8.70 -5.47
N ILE A 146 10.34 -8.80 -4.38
CA ILE A 146 11.81 -8.71 -4.41
C ILE A 146 12.40 -9.76 -5.35
N GLN A 147 11.80 -10.96 -5.43
CA GLN A 147 12.23 -12.03 -6.31
C GLN A 147 12.03 -11.67 -7.78
N GLU A 148 10.88 -11.10 -8.16
CA GLU A 148 10.60 -10.65 -9.53
C GLU A 148 11.56 -9.55 -9.94
N ILE A 149 11.82 -8.57 -9.06
CA ILE A 149 12.79 -7.50 -9.29
C ILE A 149 14.19 -8.08 -9.48
N ALA A 150 14.62 -9.01 -8.62
CA ALA A 150 15.92 -9.66 -8.73
C ALA A 150 16.09 -10.43 -10.05
N ASN A 151 15.07 -11.16 -10.46
CA ASN A 151 15.04 -11.87 -11.74
C ASN A 151 15.13 -10.91 -12.94
N ALA A 152 14.37 -9.81 -12.92
CA ALA A 152 14.37 -8.80 -13.98
C ALA A 152 15.72 -8.11 -14.15
N PHE A 153 16.46 -7.92 -13.05
CA PHE A 153 17.79 -7.31 -13.06
C PHE A 153 18.95 -8.33 -13.12
N PHE A 154 18.67 -9.61 -13.32
CA PHE A 154 19.66 -10.69 -13.33
C PHE A 154 20.58 -10.63 -12.10
N THR A 155 20.00 -10.37 -10.92
CA THR A 155 20.70 -10.20 -9.65
C THR A 155 20.08 -11.04 -8.54
N THR A 156 20.61 -10.93 -7.33
CA THR A 156 20.10 -11.67 -6.16
C THR A 156 19.09 -10.84 -5.36
N THR A 157 18.18 -11.53 -4.67
CA THR A 157 17.24 -10.89 -3.74
C THR A 157 17.95 -10.11 -2.64
N GLU A 158 19.13 -10.58 -2.19
CA GLU A 158 19.96 -9.87 -1.23
C GLU A 158 20.44 -8.51 -1.76
N THR A 159 20.81 -8.45 -3.05
CA THR A 159 21.22 -7.19 -3.69
C THR A 159 20.06 -6.21 -3.77
N ILE A 160 18.85 -6.68 -4.12
CA ILE A 160 17.66 -5.82 -4.14
C ILE A 160 17.31 -5.32 -2.73
N ASN A 161 17.34 -6.21 -1.72
CA ASN A 161 17.13 -5.80 -0.33
C ASN A 161 18.13 -4.71 0.11
N LYS A 162 19.41 -4.86 -0.22
CA LYS A 162 20.43 -3.82 0.07
C LYS A 162 20.12 -2.49 -0.62
N ARG A 163 19.59 -2.49 -1.84
CA ARG A 163 19.16 -1.28 -2.55
C ARG A 163 17.98 -0.60 -1.85
N LEU A 164 17.01 -1.38 -1.38
CA LEU A 164 15.83 -0.88 -0.68
C LEU A 164 16.14 -0.35 0.73
N VAL A 165 17.18 -0.82 1.38
CA VAL A 165 17.56 -0.37 2.74
C VAL A 165 18.48 0.87 2.71
N ARG A 166 19.25 1.05 1.62
CA ARG A 166 20.26 2.12 1.51
C ARG A 166 19.76 3.38 0.80
N GLY A 167 18.61 3.32 0.15
CA GLY A 167 17.91 4.45 -0.45
C GLY A 167 16.92 5.03 0.53
#